data_9311001dce781b8d33132110773a5e61
#
_entry.id   9311001dce781b8d33132110773a5e61
#
_cell.length_a   1.000
_cell.length_b   1.000
_cell.length_c   1.000
_cell.angle_alpha   90.00
_cell.angle_beta   90.00
_cell.angle_gamma   90.00
#
_symmetry.space_group_name_H-M   'P 1'
#
loop_
_entity.id
_entity.type
_entity.pdbx_description
1 polymer ?
#
loop_
_entity_poly.entity_id
_entity_poly.type
_entity_poly.pdbx_seq_one_letter_code
_entity_poly.pdbx_strand_id
1 'polypeptide(L)'
;DPKDAKDFDDALSIRKLENGNWEVGVHIADVSHYVVPGTLLDEEAYDRATSVYLVDRVVPMLPEVLSNDVCSLRPNEDKYTFSAVFELDDQSNVLNQWFGRTLIHSARRFTYEEAQERIETGNGDLAEEILVLDRLAKNLRADRIKKGAITFDRSEVRFNLDENNEPIGVYFKMSKDSNHLIEEFMLLANRKVSEYVSLNRK
;
A
#
# COMPACT_ATOMS: atom_id res chain seq x y z
N ASP A 1 -1.71 -4.34 -6.07
CA ASP A 1 -1.01 -3.68 -7.20
C ASP A 1 -1.53 -4.18 -8.54
N PRO A 2 -1.41 -3.38 -9.64
CA PRO A 2 -1.67 -3.85 -11.00
C PRO A 2 -0.80 -5.05 -11.36
N LYS A 3 -1.25 -5.86 -12.34
CA LYS A 3 -0.57 -7.10 -12.72
C LYS A 3 0.87 -6.86 -13.21
N ASP A 4 1.10 -5.76 -13.89
CA ASP A 4 2.35 -5.35 -14.53
C ASP A 4 3.26 -4.48 -13.63
N ALA A 5 2.82 -4.13 -12.43
CA ALA A 5 3.62 -3.40 -11.46
C ALA A 5 4.88 -4.19 -11.06
N LYS A 6 5.99 -3.46 -10.86
CA LYS A 6 7.29 -3.98 -10.41
C LYS A 6 7.80 -3.29 -9.14
N ASP A 7 7.25 -2.13 -8.85
CA ASP A 7 7.58 -1.21 -7.77
C ASP A 7 6.53 -1.36 -6.65
N PHE A 8 6.73 -2.35 -5.78
CA PHE A 8 5.82 -2.59 -4.65
C PHE A 8 6.28 -1.79 -3.45
N ASP A 9 5.65 -0.64 -3.23
CA ASP A 9 6.05 0.32 -2.19
C ASP A 9 5.44 0.00 -0.83
N ASP A 10 4.36 -0.76 -0.78
CA ASP A 10 3.62 -1.08 0.43
C ASP A 10 3.25 -2.56 0.53
N ALA A 11 3.12 -3.03 1.76
CA ALA A 11 2.64 -4.36 2.09
C ALA A 11 1.82 -4.34 3.37
N LEU A 12 0.90 -5.30 3.51
CA LEU A 12 0.15 -5.54 4.74
C LEU A 12 0.55 -6.88 5.36
N SER A 13 0.59 -6.94 6.69
CA SER A 13 0.63 -8.19 7.43
C SER A 13 -0.55 -8.27 8.39
N ILE A 14 -1.00 -9.50 8.69
CA ILE A 14 -2.06 -9.74 9.65
C ILE A 14 -1.79 -11.00 10.43
N ARG A 15 -2.06 -10.96 11.74
CA ARG A 15 -2.14 -12.16 12.58
C ARG A 15 -3.18 -11.99 13.68
N LYS A 16 -3.78 -13.09 14.10
CA LYS A 16 -4.66 -13.11 15.26
C LYS A 16 -3.83 -13.20 16.54
N LEU A 17 -4.14 -12.36 17.53
CA LEU A 17 -3.50 -12.36 18.83
C LEU A 17 -4.22 -13.31 19.80
N GLU A 18 -3.55 -13.72 20.88
CA GLU A 18 -4.11 -14.62 21.92
C GLU A 18 -5.34 -14.04 22.61
N ASN A 19 -5.42 -12.70 22.72
CA ASN A 19 -6.57 -12.00 23.30
C ASN A 19 -7.77 -11.87 22.35
N GLY A 20 -7.67 -12.46 21.13
CA GLY A 20 -8.72 -12.45 20.11
C GLY A 20 -8.69 -11.24 19.17
N ASN A 21 -7.89 -10.22 19.45
CA ASN A 21 -7.69 -9.06 18.57
C ASN A 21 -6.83 -9.40 17.36
N TRP A 22 -6.70 -8.44 16.46
CA TRP A 22 -5.91 -8.56 15.24
C TRP A 22 -4.70 -7.63 15.30
N GLU A 23 -3.52 -8.16 15.05
CA GLU A 23 -2.35 -7.33 14.74
C GLU A 23 -2.28 -7.15 13.24
N VAL A 24 -2.32 -5.90 12.80
CA VAL A 24 -2.17 -5.53 11.38
C VAL A 24 -0.97 -4.61 11.24
N GLY A 25 -0.03 -5.00 10.38
CA GLY A 25 1.13 -4.19 10.01
C GLY A 25 0.92 -3.54 8.64
N VAL A 26 1.26 -2.26 8.56
CA VAL A 26 1.38 -1.50 7.32
C VAL A 26 2.86 -1.22 7.11
N HIS A 27 3.43 -1.76 6.07
CA HIS A 27 4.86 -1.76 5.81
C HIS A 27 5.15 -0.95 4.55
N ILE A 28 5.96 0.08 4.66
CA ILE A 28 6.37 0.94 3.55
C ILE A 28 7.85 0.71 3.28
N ALA A 29 8.25 0.55 2.03
CA ALA A 29 9.65 0.38 1.65
C ALA A 29 10.53 1.49 2.27
N ASP A 30 11.60 1.09 2.99
CA ASP A 30 12.51 2.05 3.62
C ASP A 30 13.50 2.60 2.58
N VAL A 31 13.01 3.46 1.69
CA VAL A 31 13.82 4.15 0.68
C VAL A 31 14.95 4.95 1.34
N SER A 32 14.71 5.50 2.54
CA SER A 32 15.70 6.28 3.28
C SER A 32 16.91 5.46 3.77
N HIS A 33 16.82 4.13 3.73
CA HIS A 33 17.97 3.26 3.96
C HIS A 33 19.02 3.38 2.84
N TYR A 34 18.57 3.59 1.61
CA TYR A 34 19.41 3.64 0.41
C TYR A 34 19.72 5.05 -0.06
N VAL A 35 18.73 5.95 0.01
CA VAL A 35 18.86 7.35 -0.38
C VAL A 35 19.29 8.16 0.84
N VAL A 36 20.60 8.37 0.97
CA VAL A 36 21.17 9.09 2.10
C VAL A 36 21.20 10.59 1.81
N PRO A 37 20.70 11.44 2.73
CA PRO A 37 20.68 12.89 2.54
C PRO A 37 22.06 13.48 2.19
N GLY A 38 22.10 14.40 1.21
CA GLY A 38 23.30 15.08 0.75
C GLY A 38 24.19 14.27 -0.18
N THR A 39 23.70 13.12 -0.68
CA THR A 39 24.38 12.36 -1.75
C THR A 39 23.89 12.82 -3.13
N LEU A 40 24.66 12.52 -4.19
CA LEU A 40 24.25 12.80 -5.58
C LEU A 40 22.89 12.18 -5.93
N LEU A 41 22.57 11.02 -5.33
CA LEU A 41 21.29 10.35 -5.54
C LEU A 41 20.13 11.14 -4.89
N ASP A 42 20.36 11.69 -3.69
CA ASP A 42 19.39 12.53 -2.99
C ASP A 42 19.18 13.85 -3.73
N GLU A 43 20.25 14.48 -4.21
CA GLU A 43 20.18 15.70 -5.02
C GLU A 43 19.39 15.49 -6.32
N GLU A 44 19.68 14.42 -7.06
CA GLU A 44 18.96 14.09 -8.30
C GLU A 44 17.48 13.78 -8.03
N ALA A 45 17.18 13.05 -6.94
CA ALA A 45 15.80 12.77 -6.54
C ALA A 45 15.04 14.06 -6.14
N TYR A 46 15.72 14.98 -5.47
CA TYR A 46 15.17 16.28 -5.10
C TYR A 46 14.84 17.11 -6.35
N ASP A 47 15.75 17.16 -7.33
CA ASP A 47 15.55 17.90 -8.57
C ASP A 47 14.42 17.32 -9.42
N ARG A 48 14.29 16.01 -9.49
CA ARG A 48 13.17 15.33 -10.17
C ARG A 48 11.84 15.50 -9.44
N ALA A 49 11.85 15.52 -8.12
CA ALA A 49 10.73 15.69 -7.21
C ALA A 49 9.63 14.60 -7.28
N THR A 50 9.43 13.93 -8.41
CA THR A 50 8.39 12.91 -8.60
C THR A 50 8.73 11.96 -9.73
N SER A 51 8.12 10.77 -9.74
CA SER A 51 8.05 9.92 -10.92
C SER A 51 6.92 10.37 -11.83
N VAL A 52 7.15 10.39 -13.14
CA VAL A 52 6.16 10.80 -14.14
C VAL A 52 5.66 9.56 -14.89
N TYR A 53 4.37 9.30 -14.79
CA TYR A 53 3.71 8.17 -15.44
C TYR A 53 3.08 8.64 -16.74
N LEU A 54 3.71 8.28 -17.86
CA LEU A 54 3.19 8.49 -19.21
C LEU A 54 2.32 7.29 -19.63
N VAL A 55 1.68 7.42 -20.78
CA VAL A 55 0.80 6.36 -21.31
C VAL A 55 1.58 5.09 -21.62
N ASP A 56 2.81 5.24 -22.14
CA ASP A 56 3.67 4.18 -22.66
C ASP A 56 4.87 3.83 -21.77
N ARG A 57 5.20 4.69 -20.79
CA ARG A 57 6.40 4.51 -19.96
C ARG A 57 6.33 5.32 -18.66
N VAL A 58 7.23 4.97 -17.75
CA VAL A 58 7.49 5.74 -16.52
C VAL A 58 8.87 6.41 -16.62
N VAL A 59 8.93 7.69 -16.23
CA VAL A 59 10.20 8.39 -15.96
C VAL A 59 10.36 8.42 -14.45
N PRO A 60 11.17 7.53 -13.86
CA PRO A 60 11.23 7.37 -12.42
C PRO A 60 12.01 8.48 -11.73
N MET A 61 11.60 8.86 -10.51
CA MET A 61 12.34 9.78 -9.65
C MET A 61 13.67 9.16 -9.19
N LEU A 62 13.65 7.90 -8.85
CA LEU A 62 14.82 7.11 -8.46
C LEU A 62 15.21 6.10 -9.54
N PRO A 63 16.49 5.67 -9.63
CA PRO A 63 16.90 4.61 -10.54
C PRO A 63 16.06 3.34 -10.36
N GLU A 64 15.72 2.66 -11.45
CA GLU A 64 14.89 1.45 -11.44
C GLU A 64 15.45 0.32 -10.56
N VAL A 65 16.78 0.24 -10.40
CA VAL A 65 17.42 -0.70 -9.48
C VAL A 65 16.96 -0.47 -8.02
N LEU A 66 16.60 0.74 -7.65
CA LEU A 66 16.01 1.03 -6.35
C LEU A 66 14.49 0.77 -6.37
N SER A 67 13.75 1.44 -7.25
CA SER A 67 12.29 1.38 -7.25
C SER A 67 11.74 -0.02 -7.58
N ASN A 68 12.32 -0.71 -8.59
CA ASN A 68 11.80 -1.98 -9.08
C ASN A 68 12.48 -3.22 -8.44
N ASP A 69 13.56 -3.04 -7.67
CA ASP A 69 14.33 -4.15 -7.10
C ASP A 69 14.56 -3.99 -5.60
N VAL A 70 15.54 -3.19 -5.20
CA VAL A 70 16.02 -3.18 -3.80
C VAL A 70 14.96 -2.70 -2.82
N CYS A 71 14.20 -1.66 -3.18
CA CYS A 71 13.10 -1.13 -2.37
C CYS A 71 11.79 -1.88 -2.60
N SER A 72 11.60 -2.53 -3.75
CA SER A 72 10.35 -3.21 -4.07
C SER A 72 10.10 -4.41 -3.15
N LEU A 73 8.95 -4.43 -2.46
CA LEU A 73 8.56 -5.45 -1.48
C LEU A 73 8.10 -6.75 -2.15
N ARG A 74 8.99 -7.33 -2.98
CA ARG A 74 8.71 -8.54 -3.76
C ARG A 74 8.52 -9.76 -2.87
N PRO A 75 7.66 -10.72 -3.28
CA PRO A 75 7.44 -11.94 -2.51
C PRO A 75 8.69 -12.81 -2.42
N ASN A 76 8.85 -13.50 -1.29
CA ASN A 76 9.96 -14.41 -0.97
C ASN A 76 11.34 -13.72 -0.88
N GLU A 77 11.35 -12.44 -0.58
CA GLU A 77 12.56 -11.65 -0.37
C GLU A 77 12.48 -10.88 0.95
N ASP A 78 13.65 -10.73 1.60
CA ASP A 78 13.78 -9.87 2.78
C ASP A 78 13.95 -8.42 2.35
N LYS A 79 13.12 -7.52 2.89
CA LYS A 79 13.14 -6.10 2.53
C LYS A 79 13.06 -5.21 3.76
N TYR A 80 13.86 -4.14 3.74
CA TYR A 80 13.79 -3.09 4.74
C TYR A 80 12.52 -2.26 4.56
N THR A 81 11.81 -2.06 5.66
CA THR A 81 10.59 -1.25 5.68
C THR A 81 10.55 -0.33 6.88
N PHE A 82 9.76 0.73 6.77
CA PHE A 82 9.26 1.49 7.90
C PHE A 82 7.81 1.05 8.16
N SER A 83 7.54 0.55 9.35
CA SER A 83 6.27 -0.11 9.64
C SER A 83 5.45 0.63 10.67
N ALA A 84 4.14 0.64 10.45
CA ALA A 84 3.14 1.00 11.43
C ALA A 84 2.35 -0.28 11.78
N VAL A 85 2.46 -0.73 13.03
CA VAL A 85 1.81 -1.95 13.51
C VAL A 85 0.72 -1.58 14.49
N PHE A 86 -0.49 -2.10 14.27
CA PHE A 86 -1.68 -1.79 15.04
C PHE A 86 -2.28 -3.04 15.65
N GLU A 87 -2.69 -2.96 16.91
CA GLU A 87 -3.63 -3.90 17.49
C GLU A 87 -5.04 -3.36 17.30
N LEU A 88 -5.88 -4.12 16.61
CA LEU A 88 -7.26 -3.77 16.28
C LEU A 88 -8.24 -4.76 16.90
N ASP A 89 -9.34 -4.26 17.46
CA ASP A 89 -10.49 -5.10 17.79
C ASP A 89 -11.33 -5.44 16.54
N ASP A 90 -12.37 -6.24 16.71
CA ASP A 90 -13.27 -6.62 15.60
C ASP A 90 -14.06 -5.45 14.99
N GLN A 91 -14.15 -4.32 15.68
CA GLN A 91 -14.73 -3.07 15.20
C GLN A 91 -13.70 -2.11 14.58
N SER A 92 -12.45 -2.56 14.46
CA SER A 92 -11.31 -1.78 13.93
C SER A 92 -10.90 -0.59 14.79
N ASN A 93 -11.23 -0.60 16.09
CA ASN A 93 -10.67 0.37 17.01
C ASN A 93 -9.19 0.06 17.26
N VAL A 94 -8.34 1.08 17.18
CA VAL A 94 -6.91 0.96 17.49
C VAL A 94 -6.74 0.91 19.01
N LEU A 95 -6.34 -0.24 19.53
CA LEU A 95 -6.09 -0.48 20.96
C LEU A 95 -4.63 -0.21 21.33
N ASN A 96 -3.72 -0.55 20.41
CA ASN A 96 -2.29 -0.32 20.57
C ASN A 96 -1.63 -0.02 19.23
N GLN A 97 -0.47 0.63 19.24
CA GLN A 97 0.27 0.98 18.03
C GLN A 97 1.77 1.06 18.27
N TRP A 98 2.54 0.70 17.26
CA TRP A 98 3.99 0.78 17.22
C TRP A 98 4.48 1.26 15.85
N PHE A 99 5.55 2.06 15.85
CA PHE A 99 6.18 2.57 14.61
C PHE A 99 7.68 2.36 14.67
N GLY A 100 8.26 1.90 13.57
CA GLY A 100 9.70 1.74 13.48
C GLY A 100 10.17 1.05 12.21
N ARG A 101 11.50 0.95 12.09
CA ARG A 101 12.14 0.20 11.01
C ARG A 101 12.04 -1.29 11.27
N THR A 102 11.74 -2.03 10.22
CA THR A 102 11.60 -3.49 10.25
C THR A 102 12.28 -4.14 9.05
N LEU A 103 12.53 -5.42 9.17
CA LEU A 103 12.84 -6.31 8.05
C LEU A 103 11.63 -7.22 7.86
N ILE A 104 11.01 -7.20 6.70
CA ILE A 104 9.89 -8.07 6.38
C ILE A 104 10.30 -9.12 5.35
N HIS A 105 9.58 -10.24 5.37
CA HIS A 105 9.63 -11.27 4.33
C HIS A 105 8.23 -11.44 3.76
N SER A 106 7.98 -10.93 2.55
CA SER A 106 6.66 -10.99 1.94
C SER A 106 6.35 -12.43 1.50
N ALA A 107 5.27 -13.00 2.02
CA ALA A 107 4.87 -14.37 1.68
C ALA A 107 4.16 -14.46 0.33
N ARG A 108 3.43 -13.41 -0.08
CA ARG A 108 2.58 -13.44 -1.28
C ARG A 108 2.32 -12.02 -1.80
N ARG A 109 2.41 -11.86 -3.11
CA ARG A 109 1.94 -10.69 -3.83
C ARG A 109 0.59 -11.00 -4.47
N PHE A 110 -0.39 -10.12 -4.31
CA PHE A 110 -1.68 -10.18 -4.98
C PHE A 110 -1.85 -9.04 -5.98
N THR A 111 -2.48 -9.34 -7.13
CA THR A 111 -3.09 -8.29 -7.94
C THR A 111 -4.40 -7.85 -7.29
N TYR A 112 -4.89 -6.66 -7.65
CA TYR A 112 -6.21 -6.21 -7.18
C TYR A 112 -7.32 -7.19 -7.58
N GLU A 113 -7.22 -7.77 -8.76
CA GLU A 113 -8.18 -8.74 -9.29
C GLU A 113 -8.18 -10.04 -8.48
N GLU A 114 -6.98 -10.59 -8.17
CA GLU A 114 -6.84 -11.78 -7.33
C GLU A 114 -7.38 -11.54 -5.92
N ALA A 115 -7.05 -10.41 -5.30
CA ALA A 115 -7.56 -10.07 -3.97
C ALA A 115 -9.08 -9.88 -3.99
N GLN A 116 -9.63 -9.24 -5.03
CA GLN A 116 -11.07 -9.08 -5.22
C GLN A 116 -11.79 -10.42 -5.34
N GLU A 117 -11.22 -11.36 -6.08
CA GLU A 117 -11.77 -12.71 -6.19
C GLU A 117 -11.87 -13.41 -4.82
N ARG A 118 -10.83 -13.27 -3.95
CA ARG A 118 -10.88 -13.81 -2.58
C ARG A 118 -11.97 -13.15 -1.74
N ILE A 119 -12.13 -11.84 -1.89
CA ILE A 119 -13.21 -11.10 -1.19
C ILE A 119 -14.59 -11.59 -1.64
N GLU A 120 -14.79 -11.79 -2.94
CA GLU A 120 -16.10 -12.17 -3.50
C GLU A 120 -16.44 -13.64 -3.28
N THR A 121 -15.46 -14.53 -3.36
CA THR A 121 -15.68 -15.99 -3.32
C THR A 121 -15.38 -16.62 -1.96
N GLY A 122 -14.53 -15.99 -1.16
CA GLY A 122 -14.02 -16.57 0.09
C GLY A 122 -13.09 -17.78 -0.12
N ASN A 123 -12.58 -17.99 -1.33
CA ASN A 123 -11.77 -19.14 -1.69
C ASN A 123 -10.39 -18.75 -2.18
N GLY A 124 -9.43 -19.65 -2.02
CA GLY A 124 -8.05 -19.50 -2.50
C GLY A 124 -7.05 -19.33 -1.37
N ASP A 125 -5.80 -19.13 -1.73
CA ASP A 125 -4.71 -18.92 -0.78
C ASP A 125 -4.91 -17.59 -0.02
N LEU A 126 -4.69 -17.61 1.30
CA LEU A 126 -4.83 -16.47 2.21
C LEU A 126 -6.21 -15.77 2.15
N ALA A 127 -7.26 -16.50 1.74
CA ALA A 127 -8.60 -15.95 1.62
C ALA A 127 -9.16 -15.50 2.99
N GLU A 128 -8.89 -16.25 4.06
CA GLU A 128 -9.32 -15.89 5.41
C GLU A 128 -8.70 -14.58 5.88
N GLU A 129 -7.39 -14.39 5.66
CA GLU A 129 -6.66 -13.17 6.01
C GLU A 129 -7.17 -11.97 5.22
N ILE A 130 -7.39 -12.14 3.92
CA ILE A 130 -7.94 -11.08 3.04
C ILE A 130 -9.36 -10.71 3.46
N LEU A 131 -10.23 -11.67 3.79
CA LEU A 131 -11.59 -11.40 4.27
C LEU A 131 -11.60 -10.64 5.61
N VAL A 132 -10.67 -10.96 6.51
CA VAL A 132 -10.54 -10.21 7.77
C VAL A 132 -10.06 -8.78 7.50
N LEU A 133 -9.03 -8.60 6.66
CA LEU A 133 -8.54 -7.27 6.26
C LEU A 133 -9.64 -6.45 5.59
N ASP A 134 -10.41 -7.04 4.68
CA ASP A 134 -11.53 -6.38 4.01
C ASP A 134 -12.60 -5.92 5.02
N ARG A 135 -12.98 -6.78 5.96
CA ARG A 135 -13.94 -6.44 7.02
C ARG A 135 -13.43 -5.28 7.88
N LEU A 136 -12.16 -5.33 8.31
CA LEU A 136 -11.55 -4.28 9.11
C LEU A 136 -11.48 -2.96 8.32
N ALA A 137 -11.11 -3.01 7.05
CA ALA A 137 -11.06 -1.84 6.17
C ALA A 137 -12.46 -1.21 5.97
N LYS A 138 -13.50 -2.02 5.79
CA LYS A 138 -14.88 -1.55 5.69
C LYS A 138 -15.34 -0.81 6.95
N ASN A 139 -14.96 -1.30 8.13
CA ASN A 139 -15.24 -0.62 9.40
C ASN A 139 -14.50 0.73 9.48
N LEU A 140 -13.21 0.77 9.13
CA LEU A 140 -12.42 2.00 9.08
C LEU A 140 -13.03 3.03 8.14
N ARG A 141 -13.46 2.60 6.95
CA ARG A 141 -14.12 3.46 5.95
C ARG A 141 -15.46 4.01 6.48
N ALA A 142 -16.29 3.16 7.06
CA ALA A 142 -17.56 3.56 7.63
C ALA A 142 -17.39 4.61 8.74
N ASP A 143 -16.43 4.41 9.66
CA ASP A 143 -16.11 5.38 10.71
C ASP A 143 -15.59 6.70 10.13
N ARG A 144 -14.73 6.65 9.14
CA ARG A 144 -14.18 7.84 8.45
C ARG A 144 -15.29 8.66 7.77
N ILE A 145 -16.19 8.01 7.04
CA ILE A 145 -17.33 8.66 6.40
C ILE A 145 -18.28 9.29 7.46
N LYS A 146 -18.57 8.56 8.52
CA LYS A 146 -19.39 9.06 9.65
C LYS A 146 -18.78 10.29 10.30
N LYS A 147 -17.45 10.41 10.32
CA LYS A 147 -16.71 11.58 10.84
C LYS A 147 -16.60 12.73 9.84
N GLY A 148 -17.26 12.65 8.68
CA GLY A 148 -17.35 13.73 7.71
C GLY A 148 -16.31 13.69 6.60
N ALA A 149 -15.65 12.54 6.38
CA ALA A 149 -14.77 12.38 5.23
C ALA A 149 -15.56 12.49 3.92
N ILE A 150 -15.02 13.24 2.97
CA ILE A 150 -15.59 13.36 1.62
C ILE A 150 -15.04 12.19 0.79
N THR A 151 -15.93 11.46 0.14
CA THR A 151 -15.58 10.41 -0.81
C THR A 151 -15.75 10.92 -2.24
N PHE A 152 -14.73 10.69 -3.06
CA PHE A 152 -14.81 10.97 -4.49
C PHE A 152 -14.74 9.64 -5.23
N ASP A 153 -15.83 9.24 -5.85
CA ASP A 153 -15.82 8.11 -6.78
C ASP A 153 -15.16 8.59 -8.09
N ARG A 154 -13.86 8.37 -8.21
CA ARG A 154 -13.11 8.69 -9.42
C ARG A 154 -13.06 7.48 -10.32
N SER A 155 -13.58 7.62 -11.53
CA SER A 155 -13.27 6.70 -12.64
C SER A 155 -11.87 7.03 -13.15
N GLU A 156 -10.95 6.10 -13.03
CA GLU A 156 -9.61 6.25 -13.60
C GLU A 156 -9.67 5.93 -15.10
N VAL A 157 -9.25 6.86 -15.92
CA VAL A 157 -9.13 6.66 -17.38
C VAL A 157 -7.85 5.89 -17.67
N ARG A 158 -7.96 4.75 -18.35
CA ARG A 158 -6.85 3.92 -18.81
C ARG A 158 -6.90 3.78 -20.31
N PHE A 159 -5.73 3.60 -20.93
CA PHE A 159 -5.59 3.42 -22.36
C PHE A 159 -5.25 1.97 -22.68
N ASN A 160 -5.89 1.44 -23.73
CA ASN A 160 -5.43 0.23 -24.37
C ASN A 160 -4.35 0.63 -25.38
N LEU A 161 -3.21 -0.04 -25.33
CA LEU A 161 -2.09 0.21 -26.25
C LEU A 161 -1.97 -0.95 -27.22
N ASP A 162 -1.50 -0.66 -28.44
CA ASP A 162 -1.11 -1.68 -29.41
C ASP A 162 0.33 -2.19 -29.17
N GLU A 163 0.83 -3.04 -30.07
CA GLU A 163 2.18 -3.62 -30.01
C GLU A 163 3.31 -2.57 -30.12
N ASN A 164 2.99 -1.36 -30.60
CA ASN A 164 3.92 -0.24 -30.73
C ASN A 164 3.78 0.78 -29.59
N ASN A 165 2.98 0.47 -28.57
CA ASN A 165 2.60 1.35 -27.46
C ASN A 165 1.78 2.58 -27.90
N GLU A 166 1.06 2.51 -29.03
CA GLU A 166 0.15 3.56 -29.48
C GLU A 166 -1.25 3.35 -28.88
N PRO A 167 -1.93 4.41 -28.39
CA PRO A 167 -3.25 4.31 -27.79
C PRO A 167 -4.32 3.93 -28.85
N ILE A 168 -4.94 2.76 -28.68
CA ILE A 168 -6.02 2.27 -29.58
C ILE A 168 -7.41 2.33 -28.97
N GLY A 169 -7.51 2.67 -27.67
CA GLY A 169 -8.80 2.77 -26.99
C GLY A 169 -8.67 3.29 -25.57
N VAL A 170 -9.82 3.63 -24.98
CA VAL A 170 -9.93 4.14 -23.62
C VAL A 170 -10.90 3.25 -22.85
N TYR A 171 -10.57 2.92 -21.58
CA TYR A 171 -11.50 2.27 -20.68
C TYR A 171 -11.46 2.94 -19.30
N PHE A 172 -12.55 2.76 -18.54
CA PHE A 172 -12.65 3.30 -17.20
C PHE A 172 -12.41 2.19 -16.18
N LYS A 173 -11.44 2.39 -15.30
CA LYS A 173 -11.20 1.51 -14.17
C LYS A 173 -11.95 2.04 -12.96
N MET A 174 -12.84 1.20 -12.39
CA MET A 174 -13.54 1.51 -11.15
C MET A 174 -12.79 0.90 -9.97
N SER A 175 -12.70 1.64 -8.87
CA SER A 175 -12.18 1.10 -7.60
C SER A 175 -13.15 0.06 -7.04
N LYS A 176 -12.59 -1.05 -6.56
CA LYS A 176 -13.31 -2.16 -5.92
C LYS A 176 -12.90 -2.29 -4.45
N ASP A 177 -13.48 -3.24 -3.73
CA ASP A 177 -13.17 -3.49 -2.32
C ASP A 177 -11.68 -3.75 -2.08
N SER A 178 -11.01 -4.47 -2.97
CA SER A 178 -9.56 -4.71 -2.88
C SER A 178 -8.72 -3.42 -2.95
N ASN A 179 -9.14 -2.41 -3.72
CA ASN A 179 -8.50 -1.10 -3.75
C ASN A 179 -8.76 -0.34 -2.44
N HIS A 180 -10.02 -0.34 -1.98
CA HIS A 180 -10.40 0.32 -0.73
C HIS A 180 -9.75 -0.30 0.50
N LEU A 181 -9.50 -1.62 0.49
CA LEU A 181 -8.78 -2.31 1.55
C LEU A 181 -7.40 -1.68 1.79
N ILE A 182 -6.60 -1.56 0.74
CA ILE A 182 -5.26 -0.94 0.83
C ILE A 182 -5.38 0.54 1.21
N GLU A 183 -6.26 1.28 0.55
CA GLU A 183 -6.49 2.71 0.81
C GLU A 183 -6.76 2.98 2.30
N GLU A 184 -7.66 2.24 2.94
CA GLU A 184 -8.04 2.51 4.33
C GLU A 184 -6.90 2.20 5.32
N PHE A 185 -6.10 1.16 5.10
CA PHE A 185 -4.93 0.90 5.93
C PHE A 185 -3.81 1.93 5.72
N MET A 186 -3.59 2.41 4.49
CA MET A 186 -2.65 3.51 4.23
C MET A 186 -3.12 4.81 4.92
N LEU A 187 -4.41 5.13 4.84
CA LEU A 187 -4.99 6.29 5.52
C LEU A 187 -4.88 6.15 7.05
N LEU A 188 -5.10 4.96 7.61
CA LEU A 188 -4.90 4.69 9.03
C LEU A 188 -3.45 4.96 9.45
N ALA A 189 -2.49 4.38 8.72
CA ALA A 189 -1.06 4.54 8.99
C ALA A 189 -0.65 6.01 8.91
N ASN A 190 -1.00 6.71 7.84
CA ASN A 190 -0.68 8.13 7.64
C ASN A 190 -1.22 9.01 8.78
N ARG A 191 -2.48 8.81 9.16
CA ARG A 191 -3.12 9.54 10.25
C ARG A 191 -2.41 9.28 11.58
N LYS A 192 -2.15 8.00 11.90
CA LYS A 192 -1.56 7.61 13.19
C LYS A 192 -0.10 8.03 13.32
N VAL A 193 0.68 7.96 12.25
CA VAL A 193 2.05 8.49 12.22
C VAL A 193 2.03 10.02 12.38
N SER A 194 1.12 10.73 11.70
CA SER A 194 0.99 12.19 11.84
C SER A 194 0.61 12.60 13.26
N GLU A 195 -0.37 11.91 13.88
CA GLU A 195 -0.73 12.11 15.30
C GLU A 195 0.49 11.89 16.21
N TYR A 196 1.21 10.78 16.02
CA TYR A 196 2.39 10.44 16.82
C TYR A 196 3.50 11.50 16.72
N VAL A 197 3.85 11.92 15.51
CA VAL A 197 4.86 12.96 15.28
C VAL A 197 4.43 14.30 15.90
N SER A 198 3.14 14.66 15.73
CA SER A 198 2.61 15.91 16.30
C SER A 198 2.67 15.94 17.83
N LEU A 199 2.35 14.83 18.50
CA LEU A 199 2.38 14.71 19.96
C LEU A 199 3.80 14.65 20.54
N ASN A 200 4.79 14.18 19.76
CA ASN A 200 6.17 13.99 20.19
C ASN A 200 7.13 15.07 19.66
N ARG A 201 6.65 16.10 18.96
CA ARG A 201 7.45 17.27 18.63
C ARG A 201 7.76 18.03 19.92
N LYS A 202 9.04 18.04 20.31
CA LYS A 202 9.61 18.95 21.31
C LYS A 202 10.08 20.22 20.65
#